data_5e767149cf6bf0818d3014a414153ca1
#
_entry.id   5e767149cf6bf0818d3014a414153ca1
#
_cell.length_a   1.000
_cell.length_b   1.000
_cell.length_c   1.000
_cell.angle_alpha   90.00
_cell.angle_beta   90.00
_cell.angle_gamma   90.00
#
_symmetry.space_group_name_H-M   'P 1'
#
loop_
_entity.id
_entity.type
_entity.pdbx_description
1 polymer ?
#
loop_
_entity_poly.entity_id
_entity_poly.type
_entity_poly.pdbx_seq_one_letter_code
_entity_poly.pdbx_strand_id
1 'polypeptide(L)'
;MSLLNYLKENFNHILVFDYEFQQLPGETPDVVCLTVKDLVTGRTEQQWLVGRGQRFPFPVANSLLVGHYVSAEASCYLKQEP
;
A
#
# COMPACT_ATOMS: atom_id res chain seq x y z
N MET A 1 5.11 -7.09 -26.08
CA MET A 1 4.40 -6.37 -25.00
C MET A 1 5.26 -6.40 -23.75
N SER A 2 5.46 -5.24 -23.10
CA SER A 2 6.16 -5.20 -21.83
C SER A 2 5.30 -5.76 -20.70
N LEU A 3 5.95 -6.19 -19.61
CA LEU A 3 5.24 -6.64 -18.42
C LEU A 3 4.30 -5.54 -17.89
N LEU A 4 4.78 -4.29 -17.87
CA LEU A 4 3.96 -3.17 -17.38
C LEU A 4 2.69 -2.98 -18.22
N ASN A 5 2.80 -3.07 -19.55
CA ASN A 5 1.63 -2.97 -20.42
C ASN A 5 0.64 -4.09 -20.18
N TYR A 6 1.13 -5.32 -19.99
CA TYR A 6 0.29 -6.46 -19.65
C TYR A 6 -0.47 -6.21 -18.34
N LEU A 7 0.22 -5.72 -17.31
CA LEU A 7 -0.40 -5.45 -16.02
C LEU A 7 -1.44 -4.33 -16.12
N LYS A 8 -1.17 -3.28 -16.90
CA LYS A 8 -2.12 -2.19 -17.11
C LYS A 8 -3.40 -2.62 -17.80
N GLU A 9 -3.33 -3.65 -18.65
CA GLU A 9 -4.51 -4.19 -19.31
C GLU A 9 -5.38 -5.05 -18.37
N ASN A 10 -4.77 -5.62 -17.33
CA ASN A 10 -5.44 -6.58 -16.45
C ASN A 10 -5.86 -5.99 -15.09
N PHE A 11 -5.31 -4.84 -14.71
CA PHE A 11 -5.59 -4.21 -13.42
C PHE A 11 -5.97 -2.75 -13.60
N ASN A 12 -6.95 -2.28 -12.82
CA ASN A 12 -7.35 -0.88 -12.81
C ASN A 12 -6.26 0.02 -12.22
N HIS A 13 -5.55 -0.50 -11.22
CA HIS A 13 -4.47 0.21 -10.55
C HIS A 13 -3.32 -0.75 -10.28
N ILE A 14 -2.10 -0.23 -10.37
CA ILE A 14 -0.88 -0.94 -9.96
C ILE A 14 -0.28 -0.08 -8.86
N LEU A 15 -0.50 -0.46 -7.61
CA LEU A 15 -0.21 0.36 -6.44
C LEU A 15 1.10 -0.11 -5.80
N VAL A 16 2.14 0.68 -5.98
CA VAL A 16 3.42 0.46 -5.30
C VAL A 16 3.38 1.23 -3.99
N PHE A 17 3.52 0.54 -2.87
CA PHE A 17 3.32 1.15 -1.56
C PHE A 17 4.45 0.81 -0.60
N ASP A 18 4.65 1.71 0.34
CA ASP A 18 5.65 1.59 1.38
C ASP A 18 5.09 2.17 2.68
N TYR A 19 5.12 1.36 3.74
CA TYR A 19 4.75 1.80 5.08
C TYR A 19 5.99 2.02 5.94
N GLU A 20 6.01 3.14 6.67
CA GLU A 20 6.92 3.32 7.78
C GLU A 20 6.18 2.92 9.06
N PHE A 21 6.79 2.07 9.87
CA PHE A 21 6.15 1.54 11.08
C PHE A 21 7.18 1.26 12.17
N GLN A 22 6.68 1.13 13.41
CA GLN A 22 7.46 0.67 14.55
C GLN A 22 6.83 -0.63 15.04
N GLN A 23 7.67 -1.57 15.43
CA GLN A 23 7.21 -2.87 15.92
C GLN A 23 8.20 -3.41 16.93
N LEU A 24 7.71 -3.70 18.14
CA LEU A 24 8.47 -4.46 19.13
C LEU A 24 8.32 -5.95 18.85
N PRO A 25 9.29 -6.80 19.25
CA PRO A 25 9.19 -8.24 19.04
C PRO A 25 7.89 -8.81 19.59
N GLY A 26 7.18 -9.59 18.77
CA GLY A 26 5.93 -10.24 19.17
C GLY A 26 4.69 -9.36 19.13
N GLU A 27 4.80 -8.09 18.76
CA GLU A 27 3.67 -7.17 18.68
C GLU A 27 3.26 -6.91 17.24
N THR A 28 2.02 -6.41 17.07
CA THR A 28 1.58 -5.88 15.76
C THR A 28 2.28 -4.55 15.47
N PRO A 29 2.53 -4.22 14.19
CA PRO A 29 3.18 -2.95 13.86
C PRO A 29 2.32 -1.74 14.19
N ASP A 30 2.98 -0.68 14.68
CA ASP A 30 2.38 0.65 14.79
C ASP A 30 2.72 1.44 13.54
N VAL A 31 1.73 1.69 12.70
CA VAL A 31 1.93 2.33 11.41
C VAL A 31 2.11 3.83 11.59
N VAL A 32 3.19 4.38 11.04
CA VAL A 32 3.54 5.80 11.14
C VAL A 32 3.06 6.56 9.91
N CYS A 33 3.45 6.10 8.73
CA CYS A 33 3.04 6.74 7.48
C CYS A 33 3.00 5.73 6.34
N LEU A 34 2.35 6.14 5.27
CA LEU A 34 2.19 5.37 4.04
C LEU A 34 2.48 6.25 2.84
N THR A 35 3.22 5.74 1.88
CA THR A 35 3.36 6.32 0.55
C THR A 35 2.87 5.30 -0.48
N VAL A 36 2.00 5.71 -1.39
CA VAL A 36 1.47 4.86 -2.46
C VAL A 36 1.58 5.59 -3.79
N LYS A 37 2.10 4.91 -4.79
CA LYS A 37 2.10 5.41 -6.17
C LYS A 37 1.34 4.44 -7.07
N ASP A 38 0.40 4.97 -7.84
CA ASP A 38 -0.32 4.22 -8.87
C ASP A 38 0.42 4.35 -10.19
N LEU A 39 0.95 3.26 -10.71
CA LEU A 39 1.68 3.25 -11.98
C LEU A 39 0.76 3.39 -13.20
N VAL A 40 -0.53 3.20 -13.04
CA VAL A 40 -1.50 3.39 -14.13
C VAL A 40 -1.79 4.87 -14.35
N THR A 41 -2.09 5.61 -13.28
CA THR A 41 -2.46 7.03 -13.35
C THR A 41 -1.31 7.99 -13.09
N GLY A 42 -0.23 7.51 -12.45
CA GLY A 42 0.88 8.34 -12.01
C GLY A 42 0.62 9.08 -10.70
N ARG A 43 -0.55 8.90 -10.09
CA ARG A 43 -0.91 9.59 -8.85
C ARG A 43 -0.14 9.02 -7.66
N THR A 44 0.38 9.90 -6.81
CA THR A 44 1.06 9.55 -5.57
C THR A 44 0.29 10.14 -4.39
N GLU A 45 0.09 9.34 -3.36
CA GLU A 45 -0.54 9.75 -2.11
C GLU A 45 0.37 9.45 -0.94
N GLN A 46 0.39 10.34 0.05
CA GLN A 46 1.10 10.16 1.31
C GLN A 46 0.13 10.39 2.46
N GLN A 47 0.22 9.53 3.48
CA GLN A 47 -0.63 9.65 4.67
C GLN A 47 0.21 9.55 5.93
N TRP A 48 -0.01 10.47 6.86
CA TRP A 48 0.43 10.34 8.24
C TRP A 48 -0.66 9.61 9.01
N LEU A 49 -0.32 8.48 9.60
CA LEU A 49 -1.28 7.56 10.20
C LEU A 49 -1.23 7.54 11.73
N VAL A 50 -0.26 8.19 12.33
CA VAL A 50 -0.12 8.25 13.80
C VAL A 50 -1.34 8.96 14.40
N GLY A 51 -2.08 8.25 15.25
CA GLY A 51 -3.27 8.80 15.88
C GLY A 51 -4.44 9.07 14.95
N ARG A 52 -4.41 8.52 13.74
CA ARG A 52 -5.46 8.75 12.73
C ARG A 52 -5.97 7.43 12.17
N GLY A 53 -7.28 7.28 12.11
CA GLY A 53 -7.93 6.12 11.51
C GLY A 53 -8.22 6.33 10.03
N GLN A 54 -7.21 6.59 9.21
CA GLN A 54 -7.39 6.81 7.79
C GLN A 54 -7.41 5.49 7.02
N ARG A 55 -8.24 5.43 6.00
CA ARG A 55 -8.30 4.28 5.11
C ARG A 55 -7.21 4.37 4.04
N PHE A 56 -6.88 3.22 3.45
CA PHE A 56 -5.99 3.14 2.30
C PHE A 56 -6.52 4.08 1.19
N PRO A 57 -5.66 4.93 0.57
CA PRO A 57 -6.14 6.05 -0.25
C PRO A 57 -6.60 5.68 -1.67
N PHE A 58 -6.50 4.40 -2.05
CA PHE A 58 -6.90 3.93 -3.38
C PHE A 58 -7.90 2.79 -3.27
N PRO A 59 -8.85 2.65 -4.22
CA PRO A 59 -9.69 1.47 -4.29
C PRO A 59 -8.83 0.26 -4.65
N VAL A 60 -9.04 -0.87 -3.95
CA VAL A 60 -8.23 -2.06 -4.15
C VAL A 60 -8.87 -3.11 -5.04
N ALA A 61 -10.15 -2.96 -5.39
CA ALA A 61 -10.83 -3.87 -6.28
C ALA A 61 -10.14 -3.89 -7.65
N ASN A 62 -9.81 -5.08 -8.13
CA ASN A 62 -9.10 -5.30 -9.39
C ASN A 62 -7.79 -4.50 -9.48
N SER A 63 -7.04 -4.44 -8.36
CA SER A 63 -5.77 -3.74 -8.27
C SER A 63 -4.66 -4.71 -7.92
N LEU A 64 -3.46 -4.43 -8.42
CA LEU A 64 -2.25 -5.14 -8.04
C LEU A 64 -1.54 -4.32 -6.97
N LEU A 65 -1.26 -4.94 -5.83
CA LEU A 65 -0.53 -4.30 -4.73
C LEU A 65 0.90 -4.80 -4.73
N VAL A 66 1.86 -3.87 -4.81
CA VAL A 66 3.29 -4.18 -4.86
C VAL A 66 3.98 -3.54 -3.68
N GLY A 67 4.52 -4.37 -2.77
CA GLY A 67 5.25 -3.92 -1.61
C GLY A 67 6.71 -4.33 -1.70
N HIS A 68 7.58 -3.54 -1.07
CA HIS A 68 9.01 -3.83 -1.02
C HIS A 68 9.31 -4.99 -0.07
N TYR A 69 8.62 -5.04 1.08
CA TYR A 69 8.79 -6.10 2.08
C TYR A 69 7.40 -6.64 2.43
N VAL A 70 6.93 -7.59 1.62
CA VAL A 70 5.50 -7.94 1.52
C VAL A 70 4.87 -8.37 2.84
N SER A 71 5.55 -9.19 3.67
CA SER A 71 4.94 -9.64 4.91
C SER A 71 4.72 -8.51 5.92
N ALA A 72 5.68 -7.59 6.06
CA ALA A 72 5.53 -6.42 6.92
C ALA A 72 4.48 -5.45 6.36
N GLU A 73 4.51 -5.21 5.04
CA GLU A 73 3.56 -4.33 4.39
C GLU A 73 2.12 -4.85 4.49
N ALA A 74 1.92 -6.15 4.33
CA ALA A 74 0.60 -6.78 4.47
C ALA A 74 0.06 -6.61 5.89
N SER A 75 0.91 -6.75 6.91
CA SER A 75 0.51 -6.54 8.31
C SER A 75 0.07 -5.11 8.56
N CYS A 76 0.80 -4.14 8.00
CA CYS A 76 0.43 -2.72 8.10
C CYS A 76 -0.88 -2.42 7.39
N TYR A 77 -1.07 -2.97 6.20
CA TYR A 77 -2.30 -2.82 5.43
C TYR A 77 -3.52 -3.36 6.19
N LEU A 78 -3.39 -4.55 6.76
CA LEU A 78 -4.48 -5.16 7.54
C LEU A 78 -4.81 -4.36 8.80
N LYS A 79 -3.84 -3.66 9.37
CA LYS A 79 -4.08 -2.78 10.52
C LYS A 79 -4.80 -1.51 10.10
N GLN A 80 -4.51 -0.98 8.92
CA GLN A 80 -5.17 0.22 8.37
C GLN A 80 -6.61 -0.07 7.93
N GLU A 81 -6.84 -1.23 7.32
CA GLU A 81 -8.15 -1.64 6.83
C GLU A 81 -8.80 -2.56 7.86
N PRO A 82 -9.78 -2.10 8.62
CA PRO A 82 -10.46 -2.91 9.62
C PRO A 82 -11.31 -4.01 9.00
#